data_856d2f57b2d1a54b8e1f61128318ecfd
#
_entry.id   856d2f57b2d1a54b8e1f61128318ecfd
#
_cell.length_a   1.000
_cell.length_b   1.000
_cell.length_c   1.000
_cell.angle_alpha   90.00
_cell.angle_beta   90.00
_cell.angle_gamma   90.00
#
_symmetry.space_group_name_H-M   'P 1'
#
loop_
_entity.id
_entity.type
_entity.pdbx_description
1 polymer ?
#
loop_
_entity_poly.entity_id
_entity_poly.type
_entity_poly.pdbx_seq_one_letter_code
_entity_poly.pdbx_strand_id
1 'polypeptide(L)'
;MQNQLNKEVCLWAAKRSNINKDEIVKKFPKFDQWFEGTHSPTINQMKRFAALTHVSLSDLFSDQMPDFNLQIADFRTVDDVSTVEPSPELYDTISLMKRRQEWMKDYFSHEKYEDVNFVGSFAALEMDKENISSLSSKLHSLLKLENDWATKFKTVDEAFKFLKDKIESLGIAVIV
;
A
#
# COMPACT_ATOMS: atom_id res chain seq x y z
N MET A 1 -3.07 -2.45 -34.20
CA MET A 1 -3.85 -1.63 -33.28
C MET A 1 -2.92 -0.56 -32.78
N GLN A 2 -3.15 0.74 -33.09
CA GLN A 2 -2.39 1.80 -32.45
C GLN A 2 -2.86 1.84 -30.98
N ASN A 3 -1.98 1.51 -30.05
CA ASN A 3 -2.24 1.72 -28.64
C ASN A 3 -2.26 3.24 -28.38
N GLN A 4 -3.44 3.83 -28.51
CA GLN A 4 -3.66 5.25 -28.23
C GLN A 4 -3.84 5.40 -26.71
N LEU A 5 -3.23 6.45 -26.13
CA LEU A 5 -3.43 6.78 -24.73
C LEU A 5 -4.90 7.09 -24.45
N ASN A 6 -5.42 6.56 -23.36
CA ASN A 6 -6.76 6.88 -22.91
C ASN A 6 -6.76 8.23 -22.20
N LYS A 7 -7.43 9.20 -22.82
CA LYS A 7 -7.52 10.58 -22.30
C LYS A 7 -8.18 10.63 -20.92
N GLU A 8 -9.25 9.86 -20.72
CA GLU A 8 -10.00 9.86 -19.46
C GLU A 8 -9.14 9.32 -18.33
N VAL A 9 -8.42 8.22 -18.58
CA VAL A 9 -7.48 7.64 -17.59
C VAL A 9 -6.34 8.62 -17.28
N CYS A 10 -5.78 9.29 -18.29
CA CYS A 10 -4.71 10.28 -18.06
C CYS A 10 -5.19 11.47 -17.24
N LEU A 11 -6.37 12.01 -17.52
CA LEU A 11 -6.94 13.13 -16.77
C LEU A 11 -7.33 12.73 -15.35
N TRP A 12 -7.91 11.54 -15.18
CA TRP A 12 -8.22 10.98 -13.88
C TRP A 12 -6.96 10.75 -13.03
N ALA A 13 -5.91 10.18 -13.62
CA ALA A 13 -4.63 9.96 -12.94
C ALA A 13 -4.00 11.26 -12.43
N ALA A 14 -4.04 12.30 -13.27
CA ALA A 14 -3.56 13.62 -12.89
C ALA A 14 -4.38 14.23 -11.74
N LYS A 15 -5.71 14.14 -11.81
CA LYS A 15 -6.61 14.64 -10.76
C LYS A 15 -6.38 13.89 -9.45
N ARG A 16 -6.29 12.56 -9.49
CA ARG A 16 -6.04 11.71 -8.31
C ARG A 16 -4.71 12.05 -7.63
N SER A 17 -3.69 12.36 -8.40
CA SER A 17 -2.37 12.76 -7.90
C SER A 17 -2.29 14.24 -7.49
N ASN A 18 -3.44 14.91 -7.44
CA ASN A 18 -3.54 16.34 -7.10
C ASN A 18 -2.66 17.27 -7.95
N ILE A 19 -2.41 16.87 -9.20
CA ILE A 19 -1.61 17.63 -10.15
C ILE A 19 -2.55 18.47 -11.01
N ASN A 20 -2.36 19.77 -10.97
CA ASN A 20 -3.17 20.66 -11.77
C ASN A 20 -2.72 20.69 -13.25
N LYS A 21 -3.60 21.18 -14.13
CA LYS A 21 -3.34 21.22 -15.58
C LYS A 21 -2.11 22.06 -15.92
N ASP A 22 -1.85 23.14 -15.21
CA ASP A 22 -0.71 24.02 -15.46
C ASP A 22 0.62 23.33 -15.17
N GLU A 23 0.68 22.51 -14.14
CA GLU A 23 1.84 21.67 -13.84
C GLU A 23 2.08 20.61 -14.91
N ILE A 24 1.00 20.00 -15.42
CA ILE A 24 1.11 19.01 -16.50
C ILE A 24 1.66 19.68 -17.75
N VAL A 25 1.08 20.81 -18.17
CA VAL A 25 1.51 21.55 -19.37
C VAL A 25 2.94 22.05 -19.22
N LYS A 26 3.35 22.48 -18.03
CA LYS A 26 4.75 22.88 -17.74
C LYS A 26 5.74 21.72 -17.93
N LYS A 27 5.37 20.51 -17.52
CA LYS A 27 6.22 19.31 -17.65
C LYS A 27 6.10 18.63 -19.01
N PHE A 28 4.91 18.73 -19.62
CA PHE A 28 4.55 18.13 -20.90
C PHE A 28 3.83 19.17 -21.79
N PRO A 29 4.55 20.08 -22.44
CA PRO A 29 3.93 21.21 -23.17
C PRO A 29 2.99 20.80 -24.31
N LYS A 30 3.11 19.55 -24.79
CA LYS A 30 2.26 19.00 -25.85
C LYS A 30 1.22 18.01 -25.35
N PHE A 31 0.89 18.03 -24.05
CA PHE A 31 0.00 17.06 -23.44
C PHE A 31 -1.37 16.97 -24.13
N ASP A 32 -2.02 18.12 -24.39
CA ASP A 32 -3.32 18.14 -25.05
C ASP A 32 -3.23 17.56 -26.48
N GLN A 33 -2.13 17.78 -27.19
CA GLN A 33 -1.88 17.27 -28.55
C GLN A 33 -1.74 15.74 -28.61
N TRP A 34 -1.44 15.08 -27.49
CA TRP A 34 -1.38 13.61 -27.43
C TRP A 34 -2.73 12.97 -27.74
N PHE A 35 -3.82 13.65 -27.40
CA PHE A 35 -5.19 13.14 -27.58
C PHE A 35 -5.86 13.66 -28.84
N GLU A 36 -5.32 14.71 -29.44
CA GLU A 36 -5.77 15.29 -30.73
C GLU A 36 -5.16 14.55 -31.92
N GLY A 37 -4.22 13.62 -31.67
CA GLY A 37 -3.50 12.90 -32.71
C GLY A 37 -2.48 13.77 -33.50
N THR A 38 -2.29 15.02 -33.09
CA THR A 38 -1.34 15.96 -33.72
C THR A 38 0.09 15.77 -33.25
N HIS A 39 0.28 15.09 -32.08
CA HIS A 39 1.58 14.75 -31.54
C HIS A 39 1.52 13.45 -30.75
N SER A 40 2.36 12.48 -31.11
CA SER A 40 2.49 11.23 -30.34
C SER A 40 3.57 11.38 -29.26
N PRO A 41 3.26 11.10 -27.99
CA PRO A 41 4.28 11.13 -26.94
C PRO A 41 5.31 10.01 -27.12
N THR A 42 6.54 10.30 -26.76
CA THR A 42 7.59 9.27 -26.68
C THR A 42 7.36 8.34 -25.49
N ILE A 43 7.91 7.13 -25.55
CA ILE A 43 7.87 6.18 -24.42
C ILE A 43 8.43 6.80 -23.13
N ASN A 44 9.49 7.61 -23.21
CA ASN A 44 10.06 8.28 -22.05
C ASN A 44 9.12 9.35 -21.47
N GLN A 45 8.38 10.07 -22.32
CA GLN A 45 7.36 11.01 -21.85
C GLN A 45 6.22 10.28 -21.15
N MET A 46 5.75 9.17 -21.71
CA MET A 46 4.70 8.34 -21.11
C MET A 46 5.14 7.74 -19.78
N LYS A 47 6.36 7.20 -19.70
CA LYS A 47 6.92 6.68 -18.43
C LYS A 47 7.05 7.78 -17.36
N ARG A 48 7.48 8.98 -17.75
CA ARG A 48 7.56 10.13 -16.82
C ARG A 48 6.19 10.58 -16.37
N PHE A 49 5.19 10.56 -17.25
CA PHE A 49 3.81 10.90 -16.89
C PHE A 49 3.22 9.83 -15.95
N ALA A 50 3.39 8.55 -16.27
CA ALA A 50 2.97 7.43 -15.43
C ALA A 50 3.57 7.51 -14.01
N ALA A 51 4.89 7.74 -13.92
CA ALA A 51 5.57 7.92 -12.64
C ALA A 51 5.08 9.15 -11.86
N LEU A 52 4.81 10.27 -12.56
CA LEU A 52 4.32 11.50 -11.94
C LEU A 52 2.90 11.34 -11.38
N THR A 53 2.08 10.51 -12.03
CA THR A 53 0.67 10.32 -11.68
C THR A 53 0.42 9.03 -10.89
N HIS A 54 1.48 8.30 -10.51
CA HIS A 54 1.41 7.06 -9.74
C HIS A 54 0.48 6.01 -10.35
N VAL A 55 0.53 5.86 -11.68
CA VAL A 55 -0.18 4.82 -12.43
C VAL A 55 0.79 3.97 -13.23
N SER A 56 0.41 2.75 -13.58
CA SER A 56 1.26 1.96 -14.45
C SER A 56 1.21 2.49 -15.89
N LEU A 57 2.29 2.24 -16.66
CA LEU A 57 2.30 2.61 -18.07
C LEU A 57 1.19 1.90 -18.86
N SER A 58 0.84 0.65 -18.49
CA SER A 58 -0.22 -0.13 -19.11
C SER A 58 -1.60 0.48 -18.87
N ASP A 59 -1.84 1.03 -17.70
CA ASP A 59 -3.13 1.62 -17.34
C ASP A 59 -3.46 2.83 -18.21
N LEU A 60 -2.43 3.59 -18.65
CA LEU A 60 -2.63 4.73 -19.55
C LEU A 60 -3.22 4.36 -20.91
N PHE A 61 -3.16 3.08 -21.29
CA PHE A 61 -3.72 2.52 -22.51
C PHE A 61 -5.00 1.71 -22.30
N SER A 62 -5.41 1.55 -21.03
CA SER A 62 -6.60 0.77 -20.68
C SER A 62 -7.87 1.48 -21.11
N ASP A 63 -8.83 0.74 -21.63
CA ASP A 63 -10.20 1.23 -21.90
C ASP A 63 -11.03 1.32 -20.62
N GLN A 64 -10.56 0.73 -19.51
CA GLN A 64 -11.21 0.74 -18.23
C GLN A 64 -10.42 1.58 -17.24
N MET A 65 -11.14 2.28 -16.35
CA MET A 65 -10.51 2.96 -15.22
C MET A 65 -9.81 1.94 -14.33
N PRO A 66 -8.54 2.18 -13.97
CA PRO A 66 -7.85 1.31 -13.04
C PRO A 66 -8.57 1.22 -11.70
N ASP A 67 -8.70 0.01 -11.17
CA ASP A 67 -9.23 -0.21 -9.83
C ASP A 67 -8.10 -0.04 -8.80
N PHE A 68 -8.21 1.00 -7.99
CA PHE A 68 -7.28 1.29 -6.88
C PHE A 68 -7.89 0.92 -5.52
N ASN A 69 -8.80 -0.04 -5.50
CA ASN A 69 -9.36 -0.50 -4.26
C ASN A 69 -8.27 -1.16 -3.39
N LEU A 70 -8.00 -0.57 -2.23
CA LEU A 70 -7.08 -1.16 -1.26
C LEU A 70 -7.75 -2.39 -0.67
N GLN A 71 -7.33 -3.58 -1.12
CA GLN A 71 -7.73 -4.86 -0.54
C GLN A 71 -7.02 -5.12 0.81
N ILE A 72 -6.84 -4.09 1.61
CA ILE A 72 -6.23 -4.18 2.93
C ILE A 72 -7.26 -3.62 3.91
N ALA A 73 -7.52 -4.39 4.97
CA ALA A 73 -8.34 -3.90 6.07
C ALA A 73 -7.65 -2.69 6.69
N ASP A 74 -8.27 -1.53 6.58
CA ASP A 74 -7.83 -0.32 7.25
C ASP A 74 -8.50 -0.23 8.62
N PHE A 75 -7.72 -0.50 9.66
CA PHE A 75 -8.19 -0.44 11.04
C PHE A 75 -7.95 0.93 11.69
N ARG A 76 -7.52 1.93 10.92
CA ARG A 76 -7.21 3.27 11.41
C ARG A 76 -8.34 4.28 11.20
N THR A 77 -9.57 3.90 11.40
CA THR A 77 -10.67 4.85 11.46
C THR A 77 -10.79 5.37 12.89
N VAL A 78 -10.24 6.54 13.15
CA VAL A 78 -10.62 7.34 14.31
C VAL A 78 -11.95 8.00 13.94
N ASP A 79 -13.02 7.70 14.70
CA ASP A 79 -14.35 8.31 14.59
C ASP A 79 -15.20 7.95 13.37
N ASP A 80 -15.09 6.73 12.78
CA ASP A 80 -15.98 6.29 11.69
C ASP A 80 -16.18 7.32 10.54
N VAL A 81 -15.31 8.33 10.46
CA VAL A 81 -15.32 9.29 9.37
C VAL A 81 -14.75 8.60 8.15
N SER A 82 -15.67 8.23 7.28
CA SER A 82 -15.41 7.63 5.98
C SER A 82 -14.23 8.31 5.28
N THR A 83 -13.16 7.58 5.20
CA THR A 83 -12.27 7.44 4.06
C THR A 83 -11.97 8.70 3.28
N VAL A 84 -10.99 9.44 3.76
CA VAL A 84 -10.14 10.19 2.82
C VAL A 84 -9.51 9.16 1.89
N GLU A 85 -9.71 9.27 0.57
CA GLU A 85 -9.04 8.40 -0.39
C GLU A 85 -7.54 8.39 -0.08
N PRO A 86 -6.93 7.20 0.04
CA PRO A 86 -5.51 7.09 0.32
C PRO A 86 -4.68 7.82 -0.73
N SER A 87 -3.58 8.45 -0.30
CA SER A 87 -2.72 9.15 -1.25
C SER A 87 -2.11 8.18 -2.28
N PRO A 88 -1.79 8.66 -3.48
CA PRO A 88 -1.13 7.85 -4.51
C PRO A 88 0.16 7.19 -4.04
N GLU A 89 0.95 7.88 -3.20
CA GLU A 89 2.20 7.38 -2.62
C GLU A 89 1.94 6.20 -1.67
N LEU A 90 0.84 6.27 -0.91
CA LEU A 90 0.43 5.15 -0.05
C LEU A 90 0.05 3.92 -0.89
N TYR A 91 -0.65 4.11 -2.00
CA TYR A 91 -0.94 3.01 -2.94
C TYR A 91 0.32 2.38 -3.51
N ASP A 92 1.30 3.21 -3.94
CA ASP A 92 2.58 2.72 -4.45
C ASP A 92 3.32 1.91 -3.39
N THR A 93 3.36 2.42 -2.17
CA THR A 93 3.99 1.73 -1.03
C THR A 93 3.34 0.39 -0.77
N ILE A 94 2.01 0.35 -0.67
CA ILE A 94 1.26 -0.89 -0.43
C ILE A 94 1.47 -1.88 -1.58
N SER A 95 1.41 -1.41 -2.83
CA SER A 95 1.62 -2.26 -4.01
C SER A 95 3.03 -2.85 -4.04
N LEU A 96 4.04 -2.06 -3.68
CA LEU A 96 5.42 -2.52 -3.56
C LEU A 96 5.54 -3.60 -2.48
N MET A 97 4.92 -3.38 -1.31
CA MET A 97 4.98 -4.32 -0.19
C MET A 97 4.24 -5.62 -0.51
N LYS A 98 3.08 -5.57 -1.19
CA LYS A 98 2.38 -6.76 -1.66
C LYS A 98 3.27 -7.60 -2.60
N ARG A 99 3.93 -6.99 -3.59
CA ARG A 99 4.84 -7.70 -4.48
C ARG A 99 6.02 -8.35 -3.74
N ARG A 100 6.57 -7.66 -2.74
CA ARG A 100 7.63 -8.22 -1.87
C ARG A 100 7.11 -9.40 -1.04
N GLN A 101 5.91 -9.28 -0.49
CA GLN A 101 5.26 -10.36 0.26
C GLN A 101 5.02 -11.59 -0.59
N GLU A 102 4.49 -11.41 -1.82
CA GLU A 102 4.28 -12.50 -2.77
C GLU A 102 5.60 -13.19 -3.12
N TRP A 103 6.63 -12.42 -3.43
CA TRP A 103 7.97 -12.96 -3.69
C TRP A 103 8.52 -13.74 -2.50
N MET A 104 8.41 -13.21 -1.28
CA MET A 104 8.83 -13.90 -0.07
C MET A 104 8.03 -15.20 0.15
N LYS A 105 6.72 -15.15 -0.07
CA LYS A 105 5.86 -16.32 0.05
C LYS A 105 6.29 -17.42 -0.91
N ASP A 106 6.55 -17.08 -2.17
CA ASP A 106 7.04 -18.03 -3.16
C ASP A 106 8.41 -18.61 -2.76
N TYR A 107 9.33 -17.76 -2.32
CA TYR A 107 10.65 -18.19 -1.84
C TYR A 107 10.53 -19.17 -0.67
N PHE A 108 9.77 -18.83 0.36
CA PHE A 108 9.60 -19.68 1.54
C PHE A 108 8.87 -20.99 1.22
N SER A 109 7.92 -20.98 0.31
CA SER A 109 7.25 -22.22 -0.13
C SER A 109 8.21 -23.22 -0.77
N HIS A 110 9.19 -22.72 -1.54
CA HIS A 110 10.23 -23.56 -2.15
C HIS A 110 11.24 -24.11 -1.12
N GLU A 111 11.55 -23.33 -0.11
CA GLU A 111 12.47 -23.71 0.98
C GLU A 111 11.78 -24.53 2.10
N LYS A 112 10.50 -24.87 1.93
CA LYS A 112 9.71 -25.66 2.90
C LYS A 112 9.64 -25.04 4.31
N TYR A 113 9.63 -23.72 4.42
CA TYR A 113 9.29 -23.05 5.66
C TYR A 113 7.83 -23.28 6.02
N GLU A 114 7.57 -23.49 7.31
CA GLU A 114 6.21 -23.66 7.80
C GLU A 114 5.43 -22.33 7.76
N ASP A 115 4.15 -22.41 7.44
CA ASP A 115 3.26 -21.26 7.50
C ASP A 115 3.13 -20.72 8.93
N VAL A 116 2.90 -19.42 9.06
CA VAL A 116 2.69 -18.74 10.34
C VAL A 116 1.30 -19.08 10.87
N ASN A 117 1.19 -20.12 11.69
CA ASN A 117 -0.06 -20.79 12.07
C ASN A 117 -1.05 -19.92 12.87
N PHE A 118 -0.63 -18.80 13.46
CA PHE A 118 -1.53 -17.94 14.24
C PHE A 118 -2.23 -16.86 13.40
N VAL A 119 -1.81 -16.62 12.15
CA VAL A 119 -2.44 -15.63 11.27
C VAL A 119 -3.88 -16.06 10.98
N GLY A 120 -4.83 -15.14 11.22
CA GLY A 120 -6.25 -15.41 11.06
C GLY A 120 -6.90 -16.20 12.21
N SER A 121 -6.16 -16.69 13.20
CA SER A 121 -6.71 -17.48 14.31
C SER A 121 -7.71 -16.72 15.18
N PHE A 122 -7.75 -15.41 15.09
CA PHE A 122 -8.66 -14.53 15.83
C PHE A 122 -9.75 -13.87 14.95
N ALA A 123 -9.81 -14.20 13.66
CA ALA A 123 -10.71 -13.54 12.70
C ALA A 123 -12.22 -13.74 13.02
N ALA A 124 -12.57 -14.80 13.75
CA ALA A 124 -13.96 -15.13 14.12
C ALA A 124 -14.38 -14.58 15.48
N LEU A 125 -13.52 -13.86 16.20
CA LEU A 125 -13.85 -13.31 17.51
C LEU A 125 -14.66 -12.01 17.38
N GLU A 126 -15.79 -11.94 18.04
CA GLU A 126 -16.50 -10.67 18.22
C GLU A 126 -15.67 -9.72 19.11
N MET A 127 -15.63 -8.45 18.73
CA MET A 127 -14.82 -7.43 19.40
C MET A 127 -15.59 -6.79 20.57
N ASP A 128 -15.86 -7.58 21.61
CA ASP A 128 -16.33 -7.09 22.90
C ASP A 128 -15.16 -6.88 23.90
N LYS A 129 -15.45 -6.24 25.04
CA LYS A 129 -14.42 -5.93 26.04
C LYS A 129 -13.71 -7.15 26.61
N GLU A 130 -14.43 -8.27 26.76
CA GLU A 130 -13.93 -9.50 27.34
C GLU A 130 -12.99 -10.22 26.36
N ASN A 131 -13.41 -10.29 25.11
CA ASN A 131 -12.60 -10.85 24.01
C ASN A 131 -11.35 -10.01 23.73
N ILE A 132 -11.43 -8.69 23.80
CA ILE A 132 -10.27 -7.79 23.65
C ILE A 132 -9.24 -8.06 24.74
N SER A 133 -9.66 -8.20 26.01
CA SER A 133 -8.75 -8.50 27.11
C SER A 133 -8.07 -9.88 26.95
N SER A 134 -8.85 -10.88 26.56
CA SER A 134 -8.35 -12.22 26.27
C SER A 134 -7.36 -12.21 25.11
N LEU A 135 -7.68 -11.51 24.02
CA LEU A 135 -6.83 -11.35 22.84
C LEU A 135 -5.51 -10.65 23.19
N SER A 136 -5.58 -9.57 23.96
CA SER A 136 -4.39 -8.87 24.45
C SER A 136 -3.46 -9.80 25.22
N SER A 137 -4.01 -10.59 26.15
CA SER A 137 -3.23 -11.57 26.94
C SER A 137 -2.58 -12.64 26.05
N LYS A 138 -3.30 -13.13 25.03
CA LYS A 138 -2.76 -14.10 24.07
C LYS A 138 -1.63 -13.50 23.22
N LEU A 139 -1.79 -12.25 22.76
CA LEU A 139 -0.76 -11.54 22.01
C LEU A 139 0.50 -11.28 22.86
N HIS A 140 0.33 -10.89 24.14
CA HIS A 140 1.45 -10.76 25.08
C HIS A 140 2.20 -12.08 25.23
N SER A 141 1.48 -13.19 25.39
CA SER A 141 2.08 -14.51 25.51
C SER A 141 2.81 -14.93 24.23
N LEU A 142 2.21 -14.68 23.04
CA LEU A 142 2.78 -15.02 21.75
C LEU A 142 4.09 -14.25 21.50
N LEU A 143 4.10 -12.96 21.80
CA LEU A 143 5.26 -12.09 21.67
C LEU A 143 6.27 -12.24 22.82
N LYS A 144 5.93 -13.04 23.84
CA LYS A 144 6.72 -13.19 25.08
C LYS A 144 7.02 -11.83 25.72
N LEU A 145 5.97 -10.99 25.82
CA LEU A 145 6.03 -9.68 26.46
C LEU A 145 5.60 -9.79 27.92
N GLU A 146 6.33 -9.15 28.80
CA GLU A 146 5.92 -8.92 30.18
C GLU A 146 4.93 -7.75 30.25
N ASN A 147 4.09 -7.66 31.27
CA ASN A 147 3.06 -6.62 31.37
C ASN A 147 3.63 -5.20 31.37
N ASP A 148 4.84 -5.03 31.86
CA ASP A 148 5.55 -3.75 31.99
C ASP A 148 6.69 -3.58 30.97
N TRP A 149 6.71 -4.38 29.90
CA TRP A 149 7.81 -4.44 28.94
C TRP A 149 8.26 -3.07 28.43
N ALA A 150 7.31 -2.15 28.14
CA ALA A 150 7.61 -0.84 27.60
C ALA A 150 8.34 0.09 28.59
N THR A 151 8.13 -0.10 29.89
CA THR A 151 8.75 0.74 30.93
C THR A 151 10.25 0.44 31.12
N LYS A 152 10.73 -0.65 30.54
CA LYS A 152 12.13 -1.06 30.62
C LYS A 152 13.05 -0.25 29.70
N PHE A 153 12.47 0.53 28.77
CA PHE A 153 13.20 1.31 27.79
C PHE A 153 13.21 2.80 28.16
N LYS A 154 14.30 3.48 27.81
CA LYS A 154 14.47 4.90 28.08
C LYS A 154 13.78 5.77 27.04
N THR A 155 13.63 5.29 25.81
CA THR A 155 13.05 6.02 24.70
C THR A 155 11.96 5.20 23.99
N VAL A 156 11.05 5.89 23.33
CA VAL A 156 10.00 5.25 22.50
C VAL A 156 10.63 4.45 21.37
N ASP A 157 11.71 4.95 20.77
CA ASP A 157 12.40 4.28 19.65
C ASP A 157 13.01 2.95 20.07
N GLU A 158 13.61 2.87 21.28
CA GLU A 158 14.13 1.61 21.82
C GLU A 158 12.99 0.60 22.05
N ALA A 159 11.88 1.04 22.66
CA ALA A 159 10.71 0.20 22.89
C ALA A 159 10.10 -0.28 21.56
N PHE A 160 9.99 0.62 20.58
CA PHE A 160 9.50 0.29 19.25
C PHE A 160 10.39 -0.75 18.55
N LYS A 161 11.70 -0.53 18.55
CA LYS A 161 12.66 -1.48 17.98
C LYS A 161 12.53 -2.87 18.62
N PHE A 162 12.46 -2.92 19.94
CA PHE A 162 12.27 -4.18 20.65
C PHE A 162 10.98 -4.90 20.25
N LEU A 163 9.86 -4.16 20.18
CA LEU A 163 8.57 -4.72 19.77
C LEU A 163 8.62 -5.20 18.31
N LYS A 164 9.22 -4.42 17.43
CA LYS A 164 9.44 -4.80 16.04
C LYS A 164 10.20 -6.11 15.93
N ASP A 165 11.34 -6.22 16.61
CA ASP A 165 12.17 -7.43 16.59
C ASP A 165 11.39 -8.66 17.10
N LYS A 166 10.52 -8.48 18.10
CA LYS A 166 9.62 -9.53 18.61
C LYS A 166 8.59 -9.96 17.56
N ILE A 167 7.97 -9.01 16.86
CA ILE A 167 6.99 -9.29 15.79
C ILE A 167 7.68 -9.99 14.63
N GLU A 168 8.85 -9.51 14.21
CA GLU A 168 9.63 -10.10 13.12
C GLU A 168 10.12 -11.52 13.45
N SER A 169 10.41 -11.80 14.71
CA SER A 169 10.78 -13.15 15.15
C SER A 169 9.65 -14.19 15.01
N LEU A 170 8.41 -13.73 14.82
CA LEU A 170 7.25 -14.57 14.52
C LEU A 170 6.99 -14.76 13.01
N GLY A 171 7.86 -14.25 12.15
CA GLY A 171 7.69 -14.31 10.69
C GLY A 171 6.80 -13.21 10.10
N ILE A 172 6.50 -12.16 10.85
CA ILE A 172 5.72 -11.00 10.38
C ILE A 172 6.68 -9.88 9.97
N ALA A 173 6.65 -9.45 8.71
CA ALA A 173 7.43 -8.30 8.27
C ALA A 173 6.81 -6.98 8.79
N VAL A 174 7.58 -6.18 9.51
CA VAL A 174 7.16 -4.86 10.00
C VAL A 174 7.80 -3.79 9.12
N ILE A 175 6.95 -3.01 8.44
CA ILE A 175 7.35 -1.96 7.51
C ILE A 175 7.01 -0.60 8.14
N VAL A 176 8.00 0.28 8.19
CA VAL A 176 7.91 1.62 8.81
C VAL A 176 8.29 2.68 7.81
#